data_0405df2c0f091828cf5f8341dd4648ed
#
_entry.id   0405df2c0f091828cf5f8341dd4648ed
#
_cell.length_a   1.000
_cell.length_b   1.000
_cell.length_c   1.000
_cell.angle_alpha   90.00
_cell.angle_beta   90.00
_cell.angle_gamma   90.00
#
_symmetry.space_group_name_H-M   'P 1'
#
loop_
_entity.id
_entity.type
_entity.pdbx_description
1 polymer ?
#
loop_
_entity_poly.entity_id
_entity_poly.type
_entity_poly.pdbx_seq_one_letter_code
_entity_poly.pdbx_strand_id
1 'polypeptide(L)'
;MAHINLSFPAPSDAILKVGNVEIGPDPVVIPGDLVMTMAANSTAPLGSSTLNLSVKRKTFLIDIPIPCISHIGSCSYPDLCTLVDQMINENWLGVTSGIATQLKTILANSGIDASRCPQPAQMLKIDHQSIHLPEIPSALSHFAAGDYHINIQLIDNVSKKMNLCVDAFLTIEEKEKCTGIFCIFG
;
A
#
# COMPACT_ATOMS: atom_id res chain seq x y z
N MET A 1 0.32 -11.61 19.92
CA MET A 1 0.34 -10.32 19.27
C MET A 1 0.58 -10.56 17.79
N ALA A 2 -0.36 -10.22 16.95
CA ALA A 2 -0.15 -10.23 15.52
C ALA A 2 0.83 -9.11 15.19
N HIS A 3 1.79 -9.33 14.32
CA HIS A 3 2.73 -8.29 13.87
C HIS A 3 2.65 -8.20 12.36
N ILE A 4 2.59 -6.98 11.83
CA ILE A 4 2.78 -6.77 10.40
C ILE A 4 4.17 -7.31 10.05
N ASN A 5 4.20 -8.39 9.31
CA ASN A 5 5.43 -9.04 8.90
C ASN A 5 5.74 -8.66 7.46
N LEU A 6 6.89 -7.99 7.27
CA LEU A 6 7.36 -7.54 5.97
C LEU A 6 8.63 -8.30 5.60
N SER A 7 8.68 -8.79 4.37
CA SER A 7 9.90 -9.33 3.77
C SER A 7 10.13 -8.75 2.38
N PHE A 8 11.38 -8.68 1.98
CA PHE A 8 11.82 -8.01 0.74
C PHE A 8 12.60 -8.98 -0.14
N PRO A 9 11.93 -9.96 -0.77
CA PRO A 9 12.58 -11.01 -1.57
C PRO A 9 13.03 -10.52 -2.96
N ALA A 10 13.39 -9.23 -3.09
CA ALA A 10 13.86 -8.69 -4.36
C ALA A 10 15.21 -9.27 -4.77
N PRO A 11 15.50 -9.40 -6.09
CA PRO A 11 16.81 -9.82 -6.58
C PRO A 11 17.95 -8.94 -6.06
N SER A 12 19.15 -9.50 -5.98
CA SER A 12 20.33 -8.76 -5.46
C SER A 12 20.69 -7.54 -6.30
N ASP A 13 20.38 -7.55 -7.59
CA ASP A 13 20.59 -6.45 -8.54
C ASP A 13 19.41 -5.46 -8.62
N ALA A 14 18.36 -5.63 -7.80
CA ALA A 14 17.27 -4.66 -7.70
C ALA A 14 17.80 -3.28 -7.31
N ILE A 15 17.33 -2.24 -7.98
CA ILE A 15 17.81 -0.86 -7.75
C ILE A 15 17.22 -0.23 -6.49
N LEU A 16 16.05 -0.69 -6.03
CA LEU A 16 15.44 -0.24 -4.80
C LEU A 16 15.88 -1.14 -3.64
N LYS A 17 16.55 -0.55 -2.67
CA LYS A 17 16.97 -1.19 -1.43
C LYS A 17 16.13 -0.65 -0.29
N VAL A 18 15.31 -1.49 0.29
CA VAL A 18 14.46 -1.13 1.44
C VAL A 18 15.24 -1.45 2.71
N GLY A 19 15.29 -0.49 3.60
CA GLY A 19 15.89 -0.62 4.93
C GLY A 19 14.84 -0.95 5.98
N ASN A 20 14.86 -0.18 7.10
CA ASN A 20 13.86 -0.36 8.15
C ASN A 20 12.48 0.07 7.68
N VAL A 21 11.47 -0.75 7.95
CA VAL A 21 10.04 -0.43 7.72
C VAL A 21 9.26 -0.84 8.94
N GLU A 22 8.53 0.11 9.49
CA GLU A 22 7.60 -0.08 10.59
C GLU A 22 6.24 0.46 10.16
N ILE A 23 5.21 -0.35 10.31
CA ILE A 23 3.83 -0.01 9.97
C ILE A 23 2.95 -0.42 11.15
N GLY A 24 2.03 0.44 11.54
CA GLY A 24 1.08 0.17 12.63
C GLY A 24 -0.14 1.07 12.56
N PRO A 25 -1.16 0.79 13.35
CA PRO A 25 -1.23 -0.28 14.35
C PRO A 25 -1.33 -1.68 13.74
N ASP A 26 -1.16 -2.70 14.58
CA ASP A 26 -1.41 -4.08 14.24
C ASP A 26 -2.34 -4.71 15.31
N PRO A 27 -3.58 -5.08 14.95
CA PRO A 27 -4.16 -5.07 13.61
C PRO A 27 -4.36 -3.64 13.04
N VAL A 28 -4.42 -3.57 11.70
CA VAL A 28 -4.82 -2.36 10.98
C VAL A 28 -6.31 -2.16 11.14
N VAL A 29 -6.74 -1.04 11.72
CA VAL A 29 -8.16 -0.74 11.96
C VAL A 29 -8.70 0.17 10.87
N ILE A 30 -9.83 -0.18 10.24
CA ILE A 30 -10.46 0.59 9.18
C ILE A 30 -11.95 0.88 9.54
N PRO A 31 -12.40 2.16 9.46
CA PRO A 31 -11.62 3.37 9.22
C PRO A 31 -10.66 3.69 10.37
N GLY A 32 -9.52 4.26 10.05
CA GLY A 32 -8.51 4.59 11.05
C GLY A 32 -7.23 5.11 10.44
N ASP A 33 -6.22 5.31 11.26
CA ASP A 33 -4.94 5.85 10.83
C ASP A 33 -3.88 4.75 10.77
N LEU A 34 -3.17 4.68 9.65
CA LEU A 34 -2.01 3.84 9.45
C LEU A 34 -0.75 4.69 9.57
N VAL A 35 0.05 4.44 10.57
CA VAL A 35 1.33 5.14 10.76
C VAL A 35 2.46 4.31 10.13
N MET A 36 3.34 4.98 9.39
CA MET A 36 4.48 4.34 8.77
C MET A 36 5.79 5.07 9.04
N THR A 37 6.84 4.30 9.26
CA THR A 37 8.23 4.73 9.24
C THR A 37 8.96 3.84 8.24
N MET A 38 9.67 4.43 7.28
CA MET A 38 10.45 3.63 6.34
C MET A 38 11.67 4.38 5.83
N ALA A 39 12.69 3.62 5.49
CA ALA A 39 13.85 4.11 4.76
C ALA A 39 14.07 3.22 3.54
N ALA A 40 14.28 3.85 2.39
CA ALA A 40 14.63 3.17 1.16
C ALA A 40 15.67 3.97 0.38
N ASN A 41 16.47 3.29 -0.42
CA ASN A 41 17.48 3.92 -1.27
C ASN A 41 17.35 3.38 -2.69
N SER A 42 17.30 4.30 -3.66
CA SER A 42 17.42 3.94 -5.07
C SER A 42 18.88 4.11 -5.51
N THR A 43 19.49 3.03 -6.00
CA THR A 43 20.89 3.03 -6.47
C THR A 43 21.05 3.51 -7.91
N ALA A 44 19.94 3.65 -8.65
CA ALA A 44 19.88 4.17 -10.01
C ALA A 44 18.55 4.90 -10.22
N PRO A 45 18.41 5.74 -11.27
CA PRO A 45 17.14 6.37 -11.57
C PRO A 45 16.02 5.36 -11.79
N LEU A 46 14.85 5.60 -11.18
CA LEU A 46 13.66 4.79 -11.34
C LEU A 46 12.82 5.36 -12.49
N GLY A 47 12.79 4.63 -13.59
CA GLY A 47 12.00 4.96 -14.78
C GLY A 47 10.55 4.47 -14.70
N SER A 48 9.87 4.49 -15.86
CA SER A 48 8.53 3.92 -15.98
C SER A 48 8.55 2.46 -15.57
N SER A 49 7.67 2.10 -14.66
CA SER A 49 7.61 0.79 -14.03
C SER A 49 6.18 0.32 -13.86
N THR A 50 5.94 -0.96 -14.05
CA THR A 50 4.67 -1.61 -13.75
C THR A 50 4.64 -2.03 -12.28
N LEU A 51 3.59 -1.63 -11.57
CA LEU A 51 3.29 -2.09 -10.22
C LEU A 51 2.29 -3.25 -10.29
N ASN A 52 2.69 -4.42 -9.83
CA ASN A 52 1.79 -5.57 -9.69
C ASN A 52 1.47 -5.79 -8.22
N LEU A 53 0.18 -5.85 -7.91
CA LEU A 53 -0.34 -6.25 -6.61
C LEU A 53 -0.99 -7.62 -6.68
N SER A 54 -0.69 -8.47 -5.73
CA SER A 54 -1.41 -9.71 -5.47
C SER A 54 -1.87 -9.71 -4.03
N VAL A 55 -3.17 -9.73 -3.82
CA VAL A 55 -3.81 -9.70 -2.50
C VAL A 55 -4.54 -11.02 -2.28
N LYS A 56 -4.24 -11.69 -1.17
CA LYS A 56 -4.90 -12.93 -0.78
C LYS A 56 -5.40 -12.81 0.65
N ARG A 57 -6.64 -13.18 0.88
CA ARG A 57 -7.17 -13.36 2.23
C ARG A 57 -6.77 -14.75 2.72
N LYS A 58 -6.13 -14.81 3.86
CA LYS A 58 -5.76 -16.05 4.54
C LYS A 58 -6.98 -16.65 5.20
N THR A 59 -7.20 -17.94 5.00
CA THR A 59 -8.22 -18.71 5.73
C THR A 59 -7.59 -19.99 6.27
N PHE A 60 -8.31 -20.69 7.12
CA PHE A 60 -7.81 -21.95 7.72
C PHE A 60 -7.48 -23.03 6.69
N LEU A 61 -8.22 -23.07 5.58
CA LEU A 61 -8.07 -24.15 4.57
C LEU A 61 -7.28 -23.73 3.35
N ILE A 62 -7.58 -22.55 2.81
CA ILE A 62 -7.00 -22.07 1.55
C ILE A 62 -6.85 -20.55 1.57
N ASP A 63 -5.92 -20.04 0.79
CA ASP A 63 -5.79 -18.61 0.55
C ASP A 63 -6.75 -18.19 -0.57
N ILE A 64 -7.61 -17.22 -0.30
CA ILE A 64 -8.61 -16.72 -1.25
C ILE A 64 -8.02 -15.51 -1.97
N PRO A 65 -7.77 -15.57 -3.28
CA PRO A 65 -7.32 -14.40 -4.03
C PRO A 65 -8.42 -13.35 -4.09
N ILE A 66 -8.06 -12.10 -3.81
CA ILE A 66 -8.95 -10.95 -3.98
C ILE A 66 -8.77 -10.46 -5.43
N PRO A 67 -9.78 -10.55 -6.28
CA PRO A 67 -9.65 -10.11 -7.67
C PRO A 67 -9.48 -8.60 -7.77
N CYS A 68 -9.05 -8.12 -8.93
CA CYS A 68 -9.02 -6.70 -9.24
C CYS A 68 -10.44 -6.19 -9.50
N ILE A 69 -10.98 -5.38 -8.60
CA ILE A 69 -12.33 -4.81 -8.69
C ILE A 69 -12.19 -3.29 -8.76
N SER A 70 -12.55 -2.69 -9.88
CA SER A 70 -12.44 -1.24 -10.09
C SER A 70 -11.07 -0.70 -9.65
N HIS A 71 -10.01 -1.33 -10.09
CA HIS A 71 -8.62 -1.00 -9.77
C HIS A 71 -8.21 -1.19 -8.29
N ILE A 72 -8.95 -1.97 -7.50
CA ILE A 72 -8.60 -2.32 -6.12
C ILE A 72 -8.50 -3.84 -5.99
N GLY A 73 -7.52 -4.33 -5.24
CA GLY A 73 -7.24 -5.76 -5.06
C GLY A 73 -5.99 -6.23 -5.81
N SER A 74 -6.03 -7.43 -6.40
CA SER A 74 -4.92 -7.98 -7.18
C SER A 74 -4.90 -7.38 -8.58
N CYS A 75 -4.32 -6.21 -8.70
CA CYS A 75 -4.29 -5.41 -9.93
C CYS A 75 -2.87 -5.23 -10.46
N SER A 76 -2.76 -4.94 -11.76
CA SER A 76 -1.53 -4.50 -12.41
C SER A 76 -1.71 -3.06 -12.90
N TYR A 77 -0.79 -2.19 -12.51
CA TYR A 77 -0.78 -0.79 -12.91
C TYR A 77 0.43 -0.56 -13.80
N PRO A 78 0.22 -0.35 -15.11
CA PRO A 78 1.30 -0.38 -16.09
C PRO A 78 2.28 0.79 -16.00
N ASP A 79 1.89 1.88 -15.34
CA ASP A 79 2.73 3.06 -15.17
C ASP A 79 2.63 3.66 -13.76
N LEU A 80 3.65 3.37 -12.95
CA LEU A 80 3.76 3.93 -11.60
C LEU A 80 3.83 5.46 -11.60
N CYS A 81 4.37 6.08 -12.67
CA CYS A 81 4.56 7.53 -12.77
C CYS A 81 3.25 8.32 -12.82
N THR A 82 2.19 7.68 -13.31
CA THR A 82 0.86 8.29 -13.40
C THR A 82 -0.12 7.76 -12.35
N LEU A 83 0.26 6.69 -11.64
CA LEU A 83 -0.64 5.96 -10.75
C LEU A 83 -1.24 6.84 -9.66
N VAL A 84 -0.42 7.65 -8.98
CA VAL A 84 -0.90 8.49 -7.87
C VAL A 84 -1.90 9.52 -8.38
N ASP A 85 -1.63 10.15 -9.54
CA ASP A 85 -2.54 11.12 -10.14
C ASP A 85 -3.83 10.46 -10.67
N GLN A 86 -3.76 9.23 -11.19
CA GLN A 86 -4.95 8.46 -11.55
C GLN A 86 -5.81 8.15 -10.33
N MET A 87 -5.22 7.69 -9.22
CA MET A 87 -5.95 7.44 -7.97
C MET A 87 -6.64 8.69 -7.43
N ILE A 88 -6.02 9.87 -7.58
CA ILE A 88 -6.62 11.15 -7.17
C ILE A 88 -7.79 11.52 -8.08
N ASN A 89 -7.58 11.48 -9.40
CA ASN A 89 -8.52 12.00 -10.38
C ASN A 89 -9.73 11.08 -10.58
N GLU A 90 -9.51 9.77 -10.61
CA GLU A 90 -10.55 8.76 -10.87
C GLU A 90 -11.27 8.34 -9.60
N ASN A 91 -10.65 8.52 -8.43
CA ASN A 91 -11.20 8.21 -7.11
C ASN A 91 -11.92 6.85 -7.07
N TRP A 92 -11.16 5.78 -7.34
CA TRP A 92 -11.69 4.43 -7.45
C TRP A 92 -12.52 4.03 -6.24
N LEU A 93 -13.72 3.56 -6.50
CA LEU A 93 -14.74 3.21 -5.48
C LEU A 93 -14.99 4.33 -4.44
N GLY A 94 -14.61 5.58 -4.76
CA GLY A 94 -14.81 6.72 -3.86
C GLY A 94 -13.81 6.84 -2.72
N VAL A 95 -12.73 6.03 -2.69
CA VAL A 95 -11.82 5.97 -1.52
C VAL A 95 -10.37 6.32 -1.84
N THR A 96 -9.94 6.25 -3.10
CA THR A 96 -8.51 6.33 -3.40
C THR A 96 -7.98 7.76 -3.46
N SER A 97 -8.81 8.75 -3.77
CA SER A 97 -8.38 10.14 -3.87
C SER A 97 -7.79 10.66 -2.56
N GLY A 98 -8.45 10.40 -1.43
CA GLY A 98 -7.96 10.82 -0.12
C GLY A 98 -6.64 10.16 0.27
N ILE A 99 -6.52 8.85 0.05
CA ILE A 99 -5.30 8.08 0.34
C ILE A 99 -4.15 8.57 -0.55
N ALA A 100 -4.39 8.70 -1.86
CA ALA A 100 -3.36 9.11 -2.81
C ALA A 100 -2.89 10.56 -2.59
N THR A 101 -3.79 11.46 -2.19
CA THR A 101 -3.43 12.84 -1.83
C THR A 101 -2.50 12.88 -0.61
N GLN A 102 -2.80 12.11 0.41
CA GLN A 102 -1.94 11.98 1.59
C GLN A 102 -0.57 11.39 1.22
N LEU A 103 -0.56 10.30 0.43
CA LEU A 103 0.68 9.68 -0.04
C LEU A 103 1.52 10.66 -0.86
N LYS A 104 0.91 11.41 -1.80
CA LYS A 104 1.61 12.43 -2.59
C LYS A 104 2.25 13.50 -1.71
N THR A 105 1.56 13.93 -0.66
CA THR A 105 2.07 14.89 0.32
C THR A 105 3.27 14.34 1.10
N ILE A 106 3.18 13.11 1.58
CA ILE A 106 4.25 12.42 2.31
C ILE A 106 5.50 12.28 1.43
N LEU A 107 5.32 11.87 0.18
CA LEU A 107 6.42 11.73 -0.78
C LEU A 107 7.05 13.09 -1.08
N ALA A 108 6.26 14.13 -1.30
CA ALA A 108 6.75 15.48 -1.56
C ALA A 108 7.57 16.03 -0.36
N ASN A 109 7.10 15.80 0.87
CA ASN A 109 7.83 16.17 2.09
C ASN A 109 9.17 15.43 2.23
N SER A 110 9.29 14.27 1.59
CA SER A 110 10.50 13.46 1.54
C SER A 110 11.37 13.74 0.29
N GLY A 111 11.03 14.78 -0.48
CA GLY A 111 11.78 15.20 -1.68
C GLY A 111 11.46 14.41 -2.95
N ILE A 112 10.36 13.63 -2.95
CA ILE A 112 9.93 12.85 -4.11
C ILE A 112 8.69 13.50 -4.75
N ASP A 113 8.80 13.88 -6.00
CA ASP A 113 7.66 14.27 -6.82
C ASP A 113 7.03 13.02 -7.46
N ALA A 114 5.93 12.54 -6.88
CA ALA A 114 5.27 11.32 -7.33
C ALA A 114 4.74 11.36 -8.78
N SER A 115 4.59 12.55 -9.36
CA SER A 115 4.11 12.73 -10.73
C SER A 115 5.25 12.85 -11.75
N ARG A 116 6.51 12.80 -11.29
CA ARG A 116 7.68 12.99 -12.16
C ARG A 116 8.39 11.67 -12.42
N CYS A 117 8.68 11.37 -13.65
CA CYS A 117 9.57 10.28 -14.05
C CYS A 117 10.59 10.72 -15.12
N PRO A 118 11.79 10.16 -15.10
CA PRO A 118 12.31 9.23 -14.09
C PRO A 118 12.58 9.93 -12.75
N GLN A 119 12.41 9.19 -11.65
CA GLN A 119 12.88 9.64 -10.33
C GLN A 119 14.41 9.49 -10.28
N PRO A 120 15.16 10.49 -9.82
CA PRO A 120 16.60 10.36 -9.66
C PRO A 120 16.94 9.32 -8.59
N ALA A 121 18.16 8.78 -8.66
CA ALA A 121 18.68 7.96 -7.59
C ALA A 121 18.77 8.81 -6.31
N GLN A 122 18.08 8.37 -5.26
CA GLN A 122 17.97 9.12 -4.00
C GLN A 122 17.57 8.24 -2.83
N MET A 123 17.76 8.77 -1.65
CA MET A 123 17.27 8.17 -0.41
C MET A 123 15.89 8.72 -0.10
N LEU A 124 14.96 7.81 0.19
CA LEU A 124 13.65 8.11 0.76
C LEU A 124 13.71 7.85 2.27
N LYS A 125 13.30 8.82 3.04
CA LYS A 125 13.06 8.64 4.48
C LYS A 125 11.68 9.18 4.83
N ILE A 126 10.84 8.30 5.36
CA ILE A 126 9.52 8.62 5.91
C ILE A 126 9.61 8.32 7.41
N ASP A 127 9.27 9.28 8.24
CA ASP A 127 9.35 9.15 9.69
C ASP A 127 8.00 9.48 10.32
N HIS A 128 7.38 8.47 10.95
CA HIS A 128 6.10 8.56 11.66
C HIS A 128 5.00 9.32 10.91
N GLN A 129 4.85 9.03 9.60
CA GLN A 129 3.80 9.64 8.80
C GLN A 129 2.51 8.83 8.91
N SER A 130 1.39 9.53 9.04
CA SER A 130 0.06 8.93 9.14
C SER A 130 -0.70 9.04 7.84
N ILE A 131 -1.38 7.97 7.45
CA ILE A 131 -2.34 7.92 6.35
C ILE A 131 -3.69 7.52 6.93
N HIS A 132 -4.69 8.37 6.78
CA HIS A 132 -6.06 8.04 7.15
C HIS A 132 -6.68 7.09 6.13
N LEU A 133 -7.10 5.92 6.60
CA LEU A 133 -7.80 4.91 5.82
C LEU A 133 -9.32 5.13 5.96
N PRO A 134 -10.04 5.37 4.85
CA PRO A 134 -11.49 5.59 4.89
C PRO A 134 -12.27 4.30 5.15
N GLU A 135 -13.58 4.42 5.33
CA GLU A 135 -14.46 3.24 5.38
C GLU A 135 -14.33 2.39 4.10
N ILE A 136 -14.44 1.07 4.29
CA ILE A 136 -14.39 0.12 3.17
C ILE A 136 -15.67 0.26 2.35
N PRO A 137 -15.57 0.44 1.02
CA PRO A 137 -16.73 0.49 0.15
C PRO A 137 -17.56 -0.79 0.22
N SER A 138 -18.87 -0.68 0.13
CA SER A 138 -19.78 -1.82 0.19
C SER A 138 -19.47 -2.93 -0.82
N ALA A 139 -18.92 -2.56 -1.99
CA ALA A 139 -18.46 -3.51 -3.00
C ALA A 139 -17.31 -4.41 -2.52
N LEU A 140 -16.57 -3.99 -1.51
CA LEU A 140 -15.43 -4.70 -0.92
C LEU A 140 -15.72 -5.22 0.50
N SER A 141 -16.93 -5.03 1.04
CA SER A 141 -17.26 -5.36 2.43
C SER A 141 -17.01 -6.82 2.80
N HIS A 142 -17.15 -7.75 1.85
CA HIS A 142 -16.84 -9.17 2.07
C HIS A 142 -15.35 -9.46 2.30
N PHE A 143 -14.50 -8.49 1.99
CA PHE A 143 -13.04 -8.56 2.15
C PHE A 143 -12.53 -7.58 3.20
N ALA A 144 -13.40 -7.05 4.04
CA ALA A 144 -13.08 -5.96 4.95
C ALA A 144 -12.14 -6.41 6.08
N ALA A 145 -12.55 -7.40 6.86
CA ALA A 145 -11.78 -7.89 8.00
C ALA A 145 -11.16 -9.25 7.73
N GLY A 146 -9.99 -9.51 8.31
CA GLY A 146 -9.29 -10.80 8.21
C GLY A 146 -7.78 -10.66 8.08
N ASP A 147 -7.13 -11.81 7.90
CA ASP A 147 -5.69 -11.90 7.68
C ASP A 147 -5.38 -11.86 6.19
N TYR A 148 -4.36 -11.08 5.81
CA TYR A 148 -4.01 -10.85 4.43
C TYR A 148 -2.53 -11.14 4.17
N HIS A 149 -2.28 -11.68 2.98
CA HIS A 149 -0.97 -11.69 2.34
C HIS A 149 -1.02 -10.79 1.11
N ILE A 150 -0.18 -9.77 1.10
CA ILE A 150 -0.06 -8.81 0.00
C ILE A 150 1.34 -8.95 -0.57
N ASN A 151 1.43 -9.29 -1.86
CA ASN A 151 2.69 -9.25 -2.60
C ASN A 151 2.68 -8.06 -3.54
N ILE A 152 3.74 -7.25 -3.47
CA ILE A 152 3.93 -6.03 -4.26
C ILE A 152 5.19 -6.20 -5.09
N GLN A 153 5.08 -6.08 -6.40
CA GLN A 153 6.21 -6.17 -7.31
C GLN A 153 6.28 -4.92 -8.18
N LEU A 154 7.47 -4.36 -8.30
CA LEU A 154 7.77 -3.25 -9.20
C LEU A 154 8.73 -3.74 -10.29
N ILE A 155 8.26 -3.70 -11.54
CA ILE A 155 9.00 -4.21 -12.70
C ILE A 155 9.27 -3.05 -13.64
N ASP A 156 10.54 -2.83 -13.97
CA ASP A 156 10.96 -1.83 -14.95
C ASP A 156 10.41 -2.15 -16.34
N ASN A 157 9.78 -1.17 -16.99
CA ASN A 157 9.10 -1.40 -18.26
C ASN A 157 10.06 -1.61 -19.44
N VAL A 158 11.29 -1.12 -19.33
CA VAL A 158 12.31 -1.25 -20.39
C VAL A 158 13.14 -2.50 -20.23
N SER A 159 13.79 -2.65 -19.09
CA SER A 159 14.69 -3.78 -18.82
C SER A 159 13.97 -5.06 -18.43
N LYS A 160 12.69 -4.98 -18.06
CA LYS A 160 11.89 -6.07 -17.48
C LYS A 160 12.45 -6.67 -16.19
N LYS A 161 13.37 -5.96 -15.55
CA LYS A 161 13.92 -6.36 -14.25
C LYS A 161 12.99 -5.99 -13.11
N MET A 162 12.98 -6.83 -12.09
CA MET A 162 12.27 -6.57 -10.84
C MET A 162 13.10 -5.61 -9.98
N ASN A 163 12.57 -4.40 -9.75
CA ASN A 163 13.20 -3.37 -8.95
C ASN A 163 12.84 -3.44 -7.46
N LEU A 164 11.68 -4.02 -7.15
CA LEU A 164 11.20 -4.21 -5.78
C LEU A 164 10.31 -5.44 -5.72
N CYS A 165 10.43 -6.20 -4.65
CA CYS A 165 9.44 -7.19 -4.24
C CYS A 165 9.22 -7.06 -2.74
N VAL A 166 7.97 -7.01 -2.32
CA VAL A 166 7.57 -6.94 -0.91
C VAL A 166 6.50 -7.99 -0.66
N ASP A 167 6.70 -8.80 0.36
CA ASP A 167 5.64 -9.62 0.93
C ASP A 167 5.23 -9.04 2.29
N ALA A 168 3.95 -8.74 2.43
CA ALA A 168 3.37 -8.19 3.64
C ALA A 168 2.28 -9.13 4.17
N PHE A 169 2.37 -9.48 5.45
CA PHE A 169 1.34 -10.21 6.18
C PHE A 169 0.79 -9.30 7.27
N LEU A 170 -0.52 -9.06 7.25
CA LEU A 170 -1.18 -8.16 8.18
C LEU A 170 -2.61 -8.61 8.47
N THR A 171 -3.12 -8.19 9.62
CA THR A 171 -4.52 -8.36 9.99
C THR A 171 -5.24 -7.02 9.83
N ILE A 172 -6.42 -7.06 9.20
CA ILE A 172 -7.33 -5.91 9.10
C ILE A 172 -8.53 -6.17 9.98
N GLU A 173 -8.92 -5.17 10.78
CA GLU A 173 -10.14 -5.16 11.57
C GLU A 173 -11.01 -3.96 11.17
N GLU A 174 -12.32 -4.19 11.13
CA GLU A 174 -13.26 -3.07 11.02
C GLU A 174 -13.47 -2.46 12.39
N LYS A 175 -13.42 -1.12 12.43
CA LYS A 175 -13.80 -0.38 13.63
C LYS A 175 -15.25 -0.69 13.99
N GLU A 176 -15.50 -1.15 15.21
CA GLU A 176 -16.85 -1.42 15.67
C GLU A 176 -17.73 -0.18 15.51
N LYS A 177 -18.80 -0.32 14.75
CA LYS A 177 -19.85 0.70 14.69
C LYS A 177 -20.65 0.59 15.95
N CYS A 178 -20.49 1.56 16.80
CA CYS A 178 -21.29 1.65 18.02
C CYS A 178 -22.79 1.78 17.63
N THR A 179 -23.55 0.71 17.79
CA THR A 179 -24.97 0.68 17.50
C THR A 179 -25.72 0.38 18.79
N GLY A 180 -26.37 1.40 19.40
CA GLY A 180 -27.23 1.21 20.56
C GLY A 180 -27.10 2.28 21.65
N ILE A 181 -27.96 2.18 22.64
CA ILE A 181 -28.14 3.14 23.75
C ILE A 181 -26.86 3.23 24.65
N PHE A 182 -25.99 2.22 24.60
CA PHE A 182 -24.76 2.18 25.39
C PHE A 182 -23.58 3.00 24.83
N CYS A 183 -23.74 3.61 23.66
CA CYS A 183 -22.69 4.43 23.03
C CYS A 183 -22.67 5.89 23.50
N ILE A 184 -23.53 6.27 24.44
CA ILE A 184 -23.70 7.67 24.90
C ILE A 184 -22.70 8.04 26.01
N PHE A 185 -21.95 7.06 26.55
CA PHE A 185 -21.07 7.23 27.72
C PHE A 185 -19.61 6.80 27.47
N GLY A 186 -19.06 7.09 26.28
CA GLY A 186 -17.63 6.90 25.97
C GLY A 186 -16.93 8.22 25.72
#